data_71b5d37666624d769cf56149ef4f8e6b
#
_entry.id   71b5d37666624d769cf56149ef4f8e6b
#
_cell.length_a   1.000
_cell.length_b   1.000
_cell.length_c   1.000
_cell.angle_alpha   90.00
_cell.angle_beta   90.00
_cell.angle_gamma   90.00
#
_symmetry.space_group_name_H-M   'P 1'
#
loop_
_entity.id
_entity.type
_entity.pdbx_description
1 polymer ?
#
loop_
_entity_poly.entity_id
_entity_poly.type
_entity_poly.pdbx_seq_one_letter_code
_entity_poly.pdbx_strand_id
1 'polypeptide(L)'
;MSEKVREDPVKMHKDANNIMDTGKYAEARELFLRTAELYRKAQNYFDATTMYYKAGECSFALKEYEKAIEQFTQSADLSFQKGFDRFGLSALDYAKDCQKALGNKKKVAELEKKIKEVKAKLESAF
;
A
#
# COMPACT_ATOMS: atom_id res chain seq x y z
N MET A 1 -27.09 -0.08 27.58
CA MET A 1 -26.80 0.14 26.17
C MET A 1 -25.30 0.27 25.96
N SER A 2 -24.74 -0.57 25.14
CA SER A 2 -23.31 -0.51 24.88
C SER A 2 -22.97 0.70 24.00
N GLU A 3 -22.07 1.52 24.44
CA GLU A 3 -21.52 2.57 23.60
C GLU A 3 -20.61 1.92 22.55
N LYS A 4 -20.81 2.27 21.29
CA LYS A 4 -19.86 1.88 20.27
C LYS A 4 -18.56 2.62 20.50
N VAL A 5 -17.49 1.88 20.72
CA VAL A 5 -16.15 2.45 20.76
C VAL A 5 -15.87 3.01 19.37
N ARG A 6 -15.63 4.31 19.29
CA ARG A 6 -15.24 4.92 18.02
C ARG A 6 -13.83 4.47 17.65
N GLU A 7 -13.70 3.93 16.45
CA GLU A 7 -12.41 3.59 15.92
C GLU A 7 -11.65 4.88 15.58
N ASP A 8 -10.47 5.01 16.14
CA ASP A 8 -9.58 6.13 15.90
C ASP A 8 -8.45 5.69 14.97
N PRO A 9 -8.46 6.14 13.70
CA PRO A 9 -7.44 5.68 12.76
C PRO A 9 -6.02 6.09 13.16
N VAL A 10 -5.83 7.22 13.84
CA VAL A 10 -4.50 7.64 14.28
C VAL A 10 -3.95 6.67 15.31
N LYS A 11 -4.77 6.28 16.28
CA LYS A 11 -4.38 5.29 17.29
C LYS A 11 -4.15 3.92 16.65
N MET A 12 -5.04 3.50 15.77
CA MET A 12 -4.93 2.21 15.07
C MET A 12 -3.66 2.16 14.22
N HIS A 13 -3.31 3.25 13.56
CA HIS A 13 -2.08 3.39 12.79
C HIS A 13 -0.85 3.14 13.68
N LYS A 14 -0.82 3.79 14.83
CA LYS A 14 0.26 3.61 15.81
C LYS A 14 0.34 2.17 16.31
N ASP A 15 -0.81 1.58 16.65
CA ASP A 15 -0.88 0.20 17.10
C ASP A 15 -0.40 -0.78 16.03
N ALA A 16 -0.80 -0.56 14.78
CA ALA A 16 -0.38 -1.39 13.65
C ALA A 16 1.13 -1.35 13.44
N ASN A 17 1.73 -0.15 13.53
CA ASN A 17 3.18 0.00 13.43
C ASN A 17 3.89 -0.77 14.54
N ASN A 18 3.39 -0.69 15.77
CA ASN A 18 3.97 -1.42 16.91
C ASN A 18 3.87 -2.93 16.72
N ILE A 19 2.73 -3.43 16.22
CA ILE A 19 2.54 -4.85 15.95
C ILE A 19 3.50 -5.31 14.84
N MET A 20 3.63 -4.51 13.78
CA MET A 20 4.57 -4.80 12.69
C MET A 20 6.01 -4.89 13.19
N ASP A 21 6.40 -3.96 14.06
CA ASP A 21 7.75 -3.92 14.64
C ASP A 21 8.08 -5.15 15.46
N THR A 22 7.07 -5.85 15.99
CA THR A 22 7.26 -7.11 16.71
C THR A 22 7.31 -8.33 15.77
N GLY A 23 7.19 -8.12 14.46
CA GLY A 23 7.22 -9.20 13.48
C GLY A 23 5.89 -9.93 13.29
N LYS A 24 4.81 -9.45 13.89
CA LYS A 24 3.48 -10.03 13.74
C LYS A 24 2.79 -9.48 12.49
N TYR A 25 3.32 -9.83 11.34
CA TYR A 25 2.93 -9.23 10.06
C TYR A 25 1.47 -9.47 9.68
N ALA A 26 0.95 -10.69 9.89
CA ALA A 26 -0.44 -10.99 9.54
C ALA A 26 -1.42 -10.14 10.37
N GLU A 27 -1.16 -10.01 11.66
CA GLU A 27 -1.98 -9.20 12.56
C GLU A 27 -1.87 -7.71 12.21
N ALA A 28 -0.66 -7.23 11.99
CA ALA A 28 -0.42 -5.84 11.59
C ALA A 28 -1.12 -5.51 10.27
N ARG A 29 -1.04 -6.40 9.29
CA ARG A 29 -1.67 -6.23 7.98
C ARG A 29 -3.16 -5.99 8.11
N GLU A 30 -3.85 -6.81 8.87
CA GLU A 30 -5.30 -6.66 9.06
C GLU A 30 -5.65 -5.30 9.66
N LEU A 31 -4.87 -4.85 10.63
CA LEU A 31 -5.10 -3.56 11.25
C LEU A 31 -4.76 -2.40 10.31
N PHE A 32 -3.69 -2.51 9.51
CA PHE A 32 -3.37 -1.50 8.49
C PHE A 32 -4.50 -1.38 7.47
N LEU A 33 -5.06 -2.50 7.00
CA LEU A 33 -6.13 -2.47 6.01
C LEU A 33 -7.41 -1.82 6.57
N ARG A 34 -7.74 -2.12 7.80
CA ARG A 34 -8.88 -1.50 8.48
C ARG A 34 -8.66 -0.01 8.67
N THR A 35 -7.46 0.38 9.07
CA THR A 35 -7.08 1.78 9.25
C THR A 35 -7.13 2.53 7.91
N ALA A 36 -6.68 1.89 6.82
CA ALA A 36 -6.74 2.48 5.49
C ALA A 36 -8.17 2.87 5.11
N GLU A 37 -9.12 1.98 5.36
CA GLU A 37 -10.54 2.24 5.06
C GLU A 37 -11.08 3.42 5.86
N LEU A 38 -10.71 3.52 7.13
CA LEU A 38 -11.14 4.63 7.98
C LEU A 38 -10.54 5.96 7.51
N TYR A 39 -9.26 5.99 7.18
CA TYR A 39 -8.63 7.19 6.62
C TYR A 39 -9.28 7.61 5.30
N ARG A 40 -9.58 6.62 4.44
CA ARG A 40 -10.20 6.87 3.15
C ARG A 40 -11.59 7.49 3.31
N LYS A 41 -12.40 6.96 4.23
CA LYS A 41 -13.72 7.51 4.54
C LYS A 41 -13.63 8.94 5.08
N ALA A 42 -12.58 9.22 5.85
CA ALA A 42 -12.33 10.57 6.38
C ALA A 42 -11.67 11.49 5.35
N GLN A 43 -11.44 11.02 4.13
CA GLN A 43 -10.78 11.76 3.05
C GLN A 43 -9.31 12.11 3.36
N ASN A 44 -8.69 11.38 4.27
CA ASN A 44 -7.26 11.47 4.55
C ASN A 44 -6.51 10.51 3.61
N TYR A 45 -6.45 10.89 2.35
CA TYR A 45 -6.00 9.98 1.28
C TYR A 45 -4.54 9.63 1.35
N PHE A 46 -3.67 10.55 1.75
CA PHE A 46 -2.25 10.23 1.89
C PHE A 46 -2.03 9.17 2.97
N ASP A 47 -2.68 9.33 4.11
CA ASP A 47 -2.62 8.34 5.19
C ASP A 47 -3.19 7.00 4.75
N ALA A 48 -4.28 7.01 3.99
CA ALA A 48 -4.87 5.79 3.45
C ALA A 48 -3.89 5.05 2.53
N THR A 49 -3.23 5.77 1.60
CA THR A 49 -2.24 5.17 0.70
C THR A 49 -1.08 4.56 1.49
N THR A 50 -0.63 5.24 2.55
CA THR A 50 0.43 4.74 3.41
C THR A 50 0.04 3.45 4.10
N MET A 51 -1.22 3.34 4.55
CA MET A 51 -1.70 2.12 5.22
C MET A 51 -1.77 0.94 4.25
N TYR A 52 -2.26 1.14 3.03
CA TYR A 52 -2.24 0.09 2.00
C TYR A 52 -0.82 -0.35 1.69
N TYR A 53 0.11 0.60 1.59
CA TYR A 53 1.52 0.33 1.34
C TYR A 53 2.12 -0.54 2.46
N LYS A 54 1.87 -0.18 3.71
CA LYS A 54 2.36 -0.95 4.86
C LYS A 54 1.73 -2.34 4.93
N ALA A 55 0.47 -2.47 4.56
CA ALA A 55 -0.18 -3.78 4.44
C ALA A 55 0.54 -4.64 3.39
N GLY A 56 0.90 -4.04 2.25
CA GLY A 56 1.69 -4.70 1.22
C GLY A 56 3.04 -5.15 1.72
N GLU A 57 3.72 -4.32 2.50
CA GLU A 57 5.01 -4.68 3.12
C GLU A 57 4.87 -5.88 4.06
N CYS A 58 3.78 -5.92 4.82
CA CYS A 58 3.49 -7.07 5.70
C CYS A 58 3.30 -8.35 4.88
N SER A 59 2.51 -8.29 3.83
CA SER A 59 2.30 -9.43 2.94
C SER A 59 3.59 -9.88 2.27
N PHE A 60 4.42 -8.92 1.86
CA PHE A 60 5.73 -9.20 1.28
C PHE A 60 6.63 -9.94 2.28
N ALA A 61 6.67 -9.47 3.53
CA ALA A 61 7.45 -10.12 4.59
C ALA A 61 6.99 -11.56 4.84
N LEU A 62 5.71 -11.83 4.68
CA LEU A 62 5.12 -13.17 4.80
C LEU A 62 5.30 -14.01 3.55
N LYS A 63 5.88 -13.45 2.49
CA LYS A 63 6.01 -14.08 1.17
C LYS A 63 4.65 -14.42 0.53
N GLU A 64 3.62 -13.72 0.92
CA GLU A 64 2.28 -13.81 0.33
C GLU A 64 2.19 -12.77 -0.80
N TYR A 65 2.89 -13.07 -1.90
CA TYR A 65 3.13 -12.10 -2.97
C TYR A 65 1.85 -11.66 -3.69
N GLU A 66 0.87 -12.54 -3.85
CA GLU A 66 -0.38 -12.17 -4.49
C GLU A 66 -1.16 -11.14 -3.67
N LYS A 67 -1.18 -11.31 -2.35
CA LYS A 67 -1.79 -10.35 -1.44
C LYS A 67 -1.02 -9.04 -1.43
N ALA A 68 0.31 -9.12 -1.45
CA ALA A 68 1.17 -7.94 -1.50
C ALA A 68 0.88 -7.13 -2.78
N ILE A 69 0.78 -7.77 -3.93
CA ILE A 69 0.44 -7.13 -5.19
C ILE A 69 -0.88 -6.37 -5.08
N GLU A 70 -1.90 -7.00 -4.51
CA GLU A 70 -3.21 -6.37 -4.31
C GLU A 70 -3.09 -5.08 -3.49
N GLN A 71 -2.38 -5.15 -2.37
CA GLN A 71 -2.25 -4.02 -1.46
C GLN A 71 -1.36 -2.90 -2.03
N PHE A 72 -0.26 -3.25 -2.66
CA PHE A 72 0.58 -2.26 -3.33
C PHE A 72 -0.16 -1.60 -4.50
N THR A 73 -0.98 -2.37 -5.21
CA THR A 73 -1.80 -1.83 -6.31
C THR A 73 -2.84 -0.86 -5.78
N GLN A 74 -3.50 -1.18 -4.67
CA GLN A 74 -4.45 -0.27 -4.02
C GLN A 74 -3.76 1.03 -3.62
N SER A 75 -2.56 0.94 -3.03
CA SER A 75 -1.76 2.10 -2.66
C SER A 75 -1.40 2.95 -3.89
N ALA A 76 -0.92 2.30 -4.96
CA ALA A 76 -0.52 2.98 -6.18
C ALA A 76 -1.71 3.69 -6.85
N ASP A 77 -2.82 2.99 -7.03
CA ASP A 77 -3.99 3.54 -7.70
C ASP A 77 -4.54 4.78 -6.97
N LEU A 78 -4.68 4.68 -5.66
CA LEU A 78 -5.15 5.80 -4.86
C LEU A 78 -4.14 6.96 -4.90
N SER A 79 -2.84 6.65 -4.84
CA SER A 79 -1.78 7.65 -4.92
C SER A 79 -1.85 8.43 -6.23
N PHE A 80 -1.98 7.74 -7.36
CA PHE A 80 -2.07 8.40 -8.68
C PHE A 80 -3.35 9.22 -8.82
N GLN A 81 -4.48 8.72 -8.29
CA GLN A 81 -5.74 9.47 -8.30
C GLN A 81 -5.63 10.79 -7.55
N LYS A 82 -4.84 10.83 -6.49
CA LYS A 82 -4.74 11.98 -5.58
C LYS A 82 -3.47 12.81 -5.79
N GLY A 83 -2.67 12.51 -6.80
CA GLY A 83 -1.49 13.29 -7.13
C GLY A 83 -0.23 12.98 -6.33
N PHE A 84 -0.21 11.84 -5.63
CA PHE A 84 0.98 11.40 -4.88
C PHE A 84 1.84 10.47 -5.76
N ASP A 85 2.24 10.97 -6.92
CA ASP A 85 2.82 10.15 -7.98
C ASP A 85 4.12 9.46 -7.59
N ARG A 86 4.98 10.12 -6.81
CA ARG A 86 6.24 9.51 -6.35
C ARG A 86 5.97 8.33 -5.41
N PHE A 87 4.97 8.47 -4.56
CA PHE A 87 4.56 7.39 -3.66
C PHE A 87 3.93 6.24 -4.47
N GLY A 88 3.13 6.57 -5.48
CA GLY A 88 2.56 5.58 -6.40
C GLY A 88 3.63 4.78 -7.12
N LEU A 89 4.73 5.44 -7.54
CA LEU A 89 5.87 4.76 -8.17
C LEU A 89 6.53 3.76 -7.23
N SER A 90 6.71 4.13 -5.96
CA SER A 90 7.28 3.20 -4.96
C SER A 90 6.41 1.96 -4.82
N ALA A 91 5.10 2.13 -4.77
CA ALA A 91 4.17 1.01 -4.67
C ALA A 91 4.22 0.11 -5.91
N LEU A 92 4.31 0.70 -7.11
CA LEU A 92 4.44 -0.08 -8.34
C LEU A 92 5.75 -0.86 -8.40
N ASP A 93 6.85 -0.28 -7.91
CA ASP A 93 8.14 -1.00 -7.84
C ASP A 93 8.02 -2.25 -6.97
N TYR A 94 7.36 -2.15 -5.82
CA TYR A 94 7.14 -3.31 -4.96
C TYR A 94 6.22 -4.33 -5.64
N ALA A 95 5.17 -3.89 -6.30
CA ALA A 95 4.27 -4.80 -7.03
C ALA A 95 5.05 -5.55 -8.12
N LYS A 96 5.94 -4.85 -8.82
CA LYS A 96 6.81 -5.46 -9.83
C LYS A 96 7.71 -6.53 -9.20
N ASP A 97 8.33 -6.23 -8.07
CA ASP A 97 9.19 -7.19 -7.36
C ASP A 97 8.41 -8.44 -6.95
N CYS A 98 7.16 -8.27 -6.53
CA CYS A 98 6.28 -9.40 -6.20
C CYS A 98 5.98 -10.24 -7.44
N GLN A 99 5.73 -9.61 -8.58
CA GLN A 99 5.50 -10.33 -9.84
C GLN A 99 6.75 -11.10 -10.28
N LYS A 100 7.93 -10.53 -10.05
CA LYS A 100 9.20 -11.25 -10.28
C LYS A 100 9.31 -12.48 -9.41
N ALA A 101 8.96 -12.36 -8.13
CA ALA A 101 8.99 -13.48 -7.20
C ALA A 101 8.03 -14.60 -7.63
N LEU A 102 6.92 -14.26 -8.27
CA LEU A 102 5.94 -15.22 -8.80
C LEU A 102 6.31 -15.76 -10.19
N GLY A 103 7.35 -15.21 -10.82
CA GLY A 103 7.75 -15.62 -12.15
C GLY A 103 6.86 -15.11 -13.28
N ASN A 104 6.07 -14.09 -13.04
CA ASN A 104 5.11 -13.53 -14.01
C ASN A 104 5.79 -12.50 -14.93
N LYS A 105 6.60 -12.97 -15.86
CA LYS A 105 7.40 -12.11 -16.75
C LYS A 105 6.60 -11.06 -17.51
N LYS A 106 5.42 -11.43 -18.00
CA LYS A 106 4.55 -10.50 -18.73
C LYS A 106 4.09 -9.35 -17.84
N LYS A 107 3.68 -9.65 -16.62
CA LYS A 107 3.24 -8.65 -15.65
C LYS A 107 4.39 -7.74 -15.23
N VAL A 108 5.59 -8.28 -15.08
CA VAL A 108 6.79 -7.49 -14.79
C VAL A 108 7.03 -6.48 -15.91
N ALA A 109 6.98 -6.91 -17.16
CA ALA A 109 7.19 -6.04 -18.31
C ALA A 109 6.14 -4.93 -18.39
N GLU A 110 4.88 -5.25 -18.13
CA GLU A 110 3.79 -4.27 -18.09
C GLU A 110 4.01 -3.21 -17.02
N LEU A 111 4.44 -3.62 -15.83
CA LEU A 111 4.72 -2.70 -14.73
C LEU A 111 5.96 -1.85 -14.99
N GLU A 112 7.02 -2.42 -15.57
CA GLU A 112 8.20 -1.66 -15.96
C GLU A 112 7.86 -0.56 -16.95
N LYS A 113 7.00 -0.86 -17.92
CA LYS A 113 6.54 0.11 -18.91
C LYS A 113 5.76 1.25 -18.25
N LYS A 114 4.83 0.91 -17.36
CA LYS A 114 4.03 1.90 -16.62
C LYS A 114 4.91 2.79 -15.74
N ILE A 115 5.85 2.21 -15.02
CA ILE A 115 6.80 2.93 -14.17
C ILE A 115 7.59 3.93 -15.01
N LYS A 116 8.09 3.49 -16.16
CA LYS A 116 8.87 4.33 -17.07
C LYS A 116 8.03 5.50 -17.60
N GLU A 117 6.78 5.24 -17.98
CA GLU A 117 5.86 6.29 -18.45
C GLU A 117 5.57 7.32 -17.37
N VAL A 118 5.33 6.89 -16.14
CA VAL A 118 5.07 7.81 -15.03
C VAL A 118 6.32 8.64 -14.70
N LYS A 119 7.49 8.02 -14.68
CA LYS A 119 8.76 8.73 -14.46
C LYS A 119 9.00 9.81 -15.52
N ALA A 120 8.79 9.47 -16.79
CA ALA A 120 8.95 10.42 -17.89
C ALA A 120 7.99 11.61 -17.73
N LYS A 121 6.75 11.34 -17.34
CA LYS A 121 5.74 12.36 -17.11
C LYS A 121 6.13 13.30 -15.96
N LEU A 122 6.68 12.75 -14.88
CA LEU A 122 7.14 13.54 -13.73
C LEU A 122 8.35 14.42 -14.13
N GLU A 123 9.28 13.88 -14.89
CA GLU A 123 10.45 14.64 -15.36
C GLU A 123 10.06 15.77 -16.28
N SER A 124 9.08 15.57 -17.16
CA SER A 124 8.64 16.59 -18.12
C SER A 124 7.84 17.72 -17.46
N ALA A 125 7.40 17.55 -16.20
CA ALA A 125 6.66 18.57 -15.46
C ALA A 125 7.56 19.68 -14.89
N PHE A 126 8.89 19.53 -15.00
CA PHE A 126 9.85 20.51 -14.45
C PHE A 126 10.67 21.19 -15.55
#